data_297df1b74ce23a92e81b7d107f9179c9
#
_entry.id   297df1b74ce23a92e81b7d107f9179c9
#
_cell.length_a   1.000
_cell.length_b   1.000
_cell.length_c   1.000
_cell.angle_alpha   90.00
_cell.angle_beta   90.00
_cell.angle_gamma   90.00
#
_symmetry.space_group_name_H-M   'P 1'
#
loop_
_entity.id
_entity.type
_entity.pdbx_description
1 polymer ?
#
loop_
_entity_poly.entity_id
_entity_poly.type
_entity_poly.pdbx_seq_one_letter_code
_entity_poly.pdbx_strand_id
1 'polypeptide(L)'
;MGGTVVIKWGGGLITHKGQLCTVNQSVIDSLSEVCANSGKNLIIVHGAGSFGHLKAKKFRLSEGRISGIDQDKAVTEVRNDMRELNRIVTNALESRGMSVKSFPPHEWVKGTGPTFGGELPLHDGVTIVYGDVVDDDSKEFGILSGDDLMYRYATEIPDVERAIFAIGEVDGLLRVPPSEAGPDDLIEIWHPNMEFEGEHASEIDVTGGIGLKVSRGAMIANKGVDVMLVNGEIPDRVSAAIEGKSVIGTRIVSGNC
;
A
#
# COMPACT_ATOMS: atom_id res chain seq x y z
N MET A 1 10.96 22.68 -7.82
CA MET A 1 10.23 21.40 -8.04
C MET A 1 9.67 21.00 -6.69
N GLY A 2 8.42 20.57 -6.62
CA GLY A 2 7.83 20.08 -5.34
C GLY A 2 8.54 18.80 -4.92
N GLY A 3 8.63 18.55 -3.61
CA GLY A 3 9.20 17.31 -3.07
C GLY A 3 8.42 16.06 -3.53
N THR A 4 9.00 14.89 -3.35
CA THR A 4 8.42 13.62 -3.73
C THR A 4 7.51 13.09 -2.61
N VAL A 5 6.35 12.57 -2.97
CA VAL A 5 5.43 11.90 -2.05
C VAL A 5 5.23 10.46 -2.50
N VAL A 6 5.44 9.53 -1.58
CA VAL A 6 5.12 8.11 -1.79
C VAL A 6 3.76 7.84 -1.18
N ILE A 7 2.80 7.44 -1.99
CA ILE A 7 1.43 7.19 -1.53
C ILE A 7 1.00 5.76 -1.82
N LYS A 8 0.46 5.10 -0.80
CA LYS A 8 -0.14 3.77 -0.96
C LYS A 8 -1.66 3.86 -1.04
N TRP A 9 -2.22 3.30 -2.11
CA TRP A 9 -3.64 3.03 -2.22
C TRP A 9 -3.92 1.61 -1.70
N GLY A 10 -4.55 1.51 -0.54
CA GLY A 10 -4.83 0.22 0.11
C GLY A 10 -5.64 -0.70 -0.80
N GLY A 11 -5.32 -1.99 -0.85
CA GLY A 11 -6.07 -2.95 -1.67
C GLY A 11 -7.55 -3.01 -1.31
N GLY A 12 -7.89 -3.00 -0.01
CA GLY A 12 -9.27 -2.95 0.46
C GLY A 12 -9.97 -1.60 0.25
N LEU A 13 -9.21 -0.53 -0.07
CA LEU A 13 -9.75 0.78 -0.45
C LEU A 13 -10.18 0.80 -1.93
N ILE A 14 -9.31 0.31 -2.82
CA ILE A 14 -9.51 0.38 -4.28
C ILE A 14 -10.24 -0.84 -4.87
N THR A 15 -10.56 -1.85 -4.04
CA THR A 15 -11.31 -3.04 -4.47
C THR A 15 -12.39 -3.40 -3.45
N HIS A 16 -13.43 -4.09 -3.88
CA HIS A 16 -14.48 -4.59 -3.00
C HIS A 16 -14.03 -5.89 -2.32
N LYS A 17 -13.94 -5.88 -0.97
CA LYS A 17 -13.64 -7.06 -0.17
C LYS A 17 -14.69 -8.16 -0.40
N GLY A 18 -14.26 -9.41 -0.56
CA GLY A 18 -15.16 -10.54 -0.76
C GLY A 18 -15.72 -10.71 -2.19
N GLN A 19 -15.46 -9.79 -3.11
CA GLN A 19 -15.83 -9.90 -4.52
C GLN A 19 -14.58 -10.04 -5.38
N LEU A 20 -14.36 -11.25 -5.91
CA LEU A 20 -13.16 -11.56 -6.69
C LEU A 20 -12.98 -10.58 -7.87
N CYS A 21 -11.80 -10.01 -7.99
CA CYS A 21 -11.39 -9.10 -9.08
C CYS A 21 -12.39 -7.95 -9.35
N THR A 22 -12.91 -7.35 -8.29
CA THR A 22 -13.89 -6.26 -8.39
C THR A 22 -13.30 -4.96 -7.82
N VAL A 23 -13.20 -3.93 -8.67
CA VAL A 23 -12.64 -2.62 -8.30
C VAL A 23 -13.69 -1.70 -7.67
N ASN A 24 -13.24 -0.81 -6.79
CA ASN A 24 -13.98 0.37 -6.37
C ASN A 24 -13.60 1.54 -7.30
N GLN A 25 -14.25 1.62 -8.48
CA GLN A 25 -13.89 2.58 -9.52
C GLN A 25 -14.01 4.02 -9.04
N SER A 26 -15.03 4.35 -8.26
CA SER A 26 -15.25 5.72 -7.77
C SER A 26 -14.09 6.21 -6.88
N VAL A 27 -13.53 5.34 -6.07
CA VAL A 27 -12.36 5.66 -5.24
C VAL A 27 -11.11 5.81 -6.10
N ILE A 28 -10.88 4.91 -7.06
CA ILE A 28 -9.74 5.01 -7.97
C ILE A 28 -9.81 6.34 -8.74
N ASP A 29 -10.98 6.73 -9.23
CA ASP A 29 -11.19 7.99 -9.96
C ASP A 29 -10.93 9.21 -9.08
N SER A 30 -11.45 9.23 -7.86
CA SER A 30 -11.25 10.33 -6.91
C SER A 30 -9.78 10.48 -6.50
N LEU A 31 -9.10 9.37 -6.19
CA LEU A 31 -7.67 9.40 -5.85
C LEU A 31 -6.81 9.85 -7.03
N SER A 32 -7.14 9.41 -8.24
CA SER A 32 -6.44 9.84 -9.46
C SER A 32 -6.59 11.33 -9.70
N GLU A 33 -7.74 11.91 -9.43
CA GLU A 33 -7.98 13.34 -9.52
C GLU A 33 -7.18 14.14 -8.49
N VAL A 34 -7.16 13.68 -7.24
CA VAL A 34 -6.32 14.26 -6.18
C VAL A 34 -4.84 14.26 -6.58
N CYS A 35 -4.36 13.13 -7.11
CA CYS A 35 -2.97 13.02 -7.57
C CYS A 35 -2.66 13.98 -8.72
N ALA A 36 -3.53 14.09 -9.71
CA ALA A 36 -3.35 14.99 -10.87
C ALA A 36 -3.30 16.47 -10.45
N ASN A 37 -4.06 16.85 -9.43
CA ASN A 37 -4.13 18.22 -8.93
C ASN A 37 -3.07 18.55 -7.87
N SER A 38 -2.27 17.59 -7.42
CA SER A 38 -1.33 17.78 -6.30
C SER A 38 -0.11 18.64 -6.64
N GLY A 39 0.31 18.70 -7.90
CA GLY A 39 1.55 19.38 -8.32
C GLY A 39 2.83 18.78 -7.73
N LYS A 40 2.78 17.57 -7.16
CA LYS A 40 3.91 16.86 -6.55
C LYS A 40 4.46 15.78 -7.47
N ASN A 41 5.73 15.41 -7.26
CA ASN A 41 6.25 14.15 -7.79
C ASN A 41 5.64 12.99 -7.00
N LEU A 42 5.08 12.01 -7.70
CA LEU A 42 4.35 10.93 -7.05
C LEU A 42 4.94 9.56 -7.36
N ILE A 43 5.09 8.77 -6.31
CA ILE A 43 5.30 7.33 -6.41
C ILE A 43 4.06 6.68 -5.80
N ILE A 44 3.32 5.93 -6.61
CA ILE A 44 2.07 5.28 -6.19
C ILE A 44 2.34 3.81 -5.98
N VAL A 45 2.00 3.33 -4.80
CA VAL A 45 2.03 1.90 -4.46
C VAL A 45 0.60 1.44 -4.27
N HIS A 46 0.11 0.43 -5.02
CA HIS A 46 -1.22 -0.08 -4.71
C HIS A 46 -1.19 -1.50 -4.12
N GLY A 47 -2.18 -1.79 -3.29
CA GLY A 47 -2.36 -3.11 -2.70
C GLY A 47 -3.10 -4.06 -3.65
N ALA A 48 -3.10 -5.35 -3.28
CA ALA A 48 -3.70 -6.39 -4.09
C ALA A 48 -5.24 -6.49 -3.96
N GLY A 49 -5.77 -6.23 -2.77
CA GLY A 49 -7.20 -6.34 -2.50
C GLY A 49 -7.80 -7.67 -2.98
N SER A 50 -8.97 -7.61 -3.60
CA SER A 50 -9.68 -8.80 -4.10
C SER A 50 -9.04 -9.45 -5.33
N PHE A 51 -8.06 -8.81 -5.96
CA PHE A 51 -7.32 -9.37 -7.10
C PHE A 51 -6.22 -10.36 -6.69
N GLY A 52 -5.59 -10.16 -5.53
CA GLY A 52 -4.48 -11.01 -5.09
C GLY A 52 -4.78 -11.86 -3.85
N HIS A 53 -5.38 -11.28 -2.80
CA HIS A 53 -5.44 -11.91 -1.48
C HIS A 53 -6.19 -13.24 -1.45
N LEU A 54 -7.34 -13.34 -2.10
CA LEU A 54 -8.18 -14.55 -2.05
C LEU A 54 -7.48 -15.76 -2.67
N LYS A 55 -6.86 -15.56 -3.85
CA LYS A 55 -6.10 -16.62 -4.51
C LYS A 55 -4.81 -16.95 -3.76
N ALA A 56 -4.07 -15.92 -3.32
CA ALA A 56 -2.83 -16.11 -2.56
C ALA A 56 -3.07 -16.93 -1.27
N LYS A 57 -4.14 -16.64 -0.53
CA LYS A 57 -4.55 -17.40 0.66
C LYS A 57 -4.96 -18.83 0.29
N LYS A 58 -5.82 -19.00 -0.70
CA LYS A 58 -6.31 -20.32 -1.14
C LYS A 58 -5.17 -21.27 -1.50
N PHE A 59 -4.15 -20.78 -2.18
CA PHE A 59 -2.99 -21.56 -2.64
C PHE A 59 -1.76 -21.40 -1.75
N ARG A 60 -1.87 -20.75 -0.59
CA ARG A 60 -0.82 -20.58 0.42
C ARG A 60 0.48 -20.00 -0.17
N LEU A 61 0.35 -19.04 -1.09
CA LEU A 61 1.51 -18.51 -1.83
C LEU A 61 2.52 -17.76 -0.95
N SER A 62 2.12 -17.27 0.22
CA SER A 62 3.02 -16.62 1.18
C SER A 62 4.05 -17.58 1.80
N GLU A 63 3.74 -18.87 1.81
CA GLU A 63 4.59 -19.92 2.38
C GLU A 63 5.66 -20.42 1.39
N GLY A 64 5.59 -19.98 0.13
CA GLY A 64 6.45 -20.47 -0.95
C GLY A 64 5.99 -21.81 -1.49
N ARG A 65 6.93 -22.57 -2.08
CA ARG A 65 6.66 -23.87 -2.71
C ARG A 65 6.24 -24.91 -1.68
N ILE A 66 5.08 -25.52 -1.90
CA ILE A 66 4.53 -26.59 -1.06
C ILE A 66 4.36 -27.85 -1.91
N SER A 67 4.93 -28.96 -1.46
CA SER A 67 4.76 -30.24 -2.13
C SER A 67 3.29 -30.68 -2.18
N GLY A 68 2.83 -31.15 -3.35
CA GLY A 68 1.48 -31.65 -3.55
C GLY A 68 0.41 -30.59 -3.83
N ILE A 69 0.78 -29.30 -3.91
CA ILE A 69 -0.11 -28.22 -4.34
C ILE A 69 0.39 -27.68 -5.67
N ASP A 70 -0.48 -27.63 -6.68
CA ASP A 70 -0.17 -26.98 -7.96
C ASP A 70 -0.27 -25.44 -7.78
N GLN A 71 0.87 -24.82 -7.49
CA GLN A 71 0.95 -23.39 -7.23
C GLN A 71 1.40 -22.59 -8.48
N ASP A 72 1.96 -23.21 -9.51
CA ASP A 72 2.50 -22.49 -10.68
C ASP A 72 1.40 -21.75 -11.44
N LYS A 73 0.28 -22.44 -11.65
CA LYS A 73 -0.91 -21.81 -12.22
C LYS A 73 -1.43 -20.67 -11.36
N ALA A 74 -1.48 -20.86 -10.04
CA ALA A 74 -1.96 -19.85 -9.11
C ALA A 74 -1.05 -18.60 -9.07
N VAL A 75 0.27 -18.77 -9.10
CA VAL A 75 1.25 -17.67 -9.21
C VAL A 75 1.00 -16.88 -10.49
N THR A 76 0.89 -17.57 -11.63
CA THR A 76 0.61 -16.94 -12.92
C THR A 76 -0.72 -16.17 -12.92
N GLU A 77 -1.77 -16.77 -12.38
CA GLU A 77 -3.08 -16.13 -12.29
C GLU A 77 -3.06 -14.88 -11.39
N VAL A 78 -2.41 -14.93 -10.23
CA VAL A 78 -2.31 -13.76 -9.34
C VAL A 78 -1.53 -12.64 -10.02
N ARG A 79 -0.38 -12.94 -10.66
CA ARG A 79 0.39 -11.94 -11.42
C ARG A 79 -0.46 -11.30 -12.53
N ASN A 80 -1.27 -12.08 -13.23
CA ASN A 80 -2.17 -11.54 -14.29
C ASN A 80 -3.29 -10.69 -13.71
N ASP A 81 -3.94 -11.12 -12.64
CA ASP A 81 -4.97 -10.34 -11.96
C ASP A 81 -4.39 -9.01 -11.44
N MET A 82 -3.18 -9.03 -10.88
CA MET A 82 -2.50 -7.82 -10.43
C MET A 82 -2.16 -6.86 -11.59
N ARG A 83 -1.74 -7.39 -12.74
CA ARG A 83 -1.55 -6.58 -13.96
C ARG A 83 -2.86 -5.93 -14.41
N GLU A 84 -3.98 -6.64 -14.33
CA GLU A 84 -5.29 -6.09 -14.70
C GLU A 84 -5.72 -4.97 -13.74
N LEU A 85 -5.59 -5.15 -12.41
CA LEU A 85 -5.84 -4.09 -11.44
C LEU A 85 -4.94 -2.87 -11.71
N ASN A 86 -3.66 -3.13 -11.94
CA ASN A 86 -2.70 -2.08 -12.26
C ASN A 86 -3.05 -1.32 -13.55
N ARG A 87 -3.52 -2.02 -14.60
CA ARG A 87 -3.99 -1.39 -15.83
C ARG A 87 -5.15 -0.43 -15.58
N ILE A 88 -6.08 -0.80 -14.71
CA ILE A 88 -7.21 0.07 -14.33
C ILE A 88 -6.71 1.32 -13.61
N VAL A 89 -5.80 1.17 -12.65
CA VAL A 89 -5.18 2.29 -11.92
C VAL A 89 -4.40 3.21 -12.87
N THR A 90 -3.58 2.65 -13.75
CA THR A 90 -2.81 3.40 -14.75
C THR A 90 -3.72 4.19 -15.67
N ASN A 91 -4.74 3.57 -16.24
CA ASN A 91 -5.70 4.23 -17.14
C ASN A 91 -6.44 5.39 -16.45
N ALA A 92 -6.77 5.25 -15.15
CA ALA A 92 -7.43 6.32 -14.39
C ALA A 92 -6.54 7.55 -14.23
N LEU A 93 -5.24 7.37 -14.02
CA LEU A 93 -4.25 8.46 -13.92
C LEU A 93 -3.97 9.08 -15.30
N GLU A 94 -3.77 8.26 -16.33
CA GLU A 94 -3.51 8.73 -17.70
C GLU A 94 -4.70 9.52 -18.28
N SER A 95 -5.94 9.11 -17.95
CA SER A 95 -7.15 9.85 -18.37
C SER A 95 -7.22 11.27 -17.79
N ARG A 96 -6.43 11.57 -16.76
CA ARG A 96 -6.26 12.89 -16.14
C ARG A 96 -5.01 13.63 -16.62
N GLY A 97 -4.40 13.14 -17.70
CA GLY A 97 -3.24 13.77 -18.34
C GLY A 97 -1.90 13.54 -17.65
N MET A 98 -1.83 12.58 -16.72
CA MET A 98 -0.57 12.24 -16.06
C MET A 98 0.28 11.32 -16.94
N SER A 99 1.61 11.59 -16.99
CA SER A 99 2.58 10.65 -17.56
C SER A 99 2.86 9.55 -16.54
N VAL A 100 2.51 8.31 -16.84
CA VAL A 100 2.57 7.20 -15.89
C VAL A 100 3.40 6.05 -16.43
N LYS A 101 4.21 5.44 -15.57
CA LYS A 101 4.87 4.18 -15.88
C LYS A 101 4.76 3.19 -14.73
N SER A 102 4.27 2.01 -15.04
CA SER A 102 4.17 0.92 -14.10
C SER A 102 5.33 -0.05 -14.22
N PHE A 103 5.77 -0.59 -13.09
CA PHE A 103 6.86 -1.55 -12.99
C PHE A 103 6.39 -2.76 -12.18
N PRO A 104 5.97 -3.86 -12.85
CA PRO A 104 5.54 -5.08 -12.19
C PRO A 104 6.65 -5.67 -11.30
N PRO A 105 6.45 -5.85 -9.98
CA PRO A 105 7.53 -6.27 -9.08
C PRO A 105 8.15 -7.62 -9.42
N HIS A 106 7.38 -8.59 -9.93
CA HIS A 106 7.91 -9.89 -10.33
C HIS A 106 8.94 -9.84 -11.47
N GLU A 107 9.14 -8.68 -12.14
CA GLU A 107 10.12 -8.51 -13.21
C GLU A 107 11.48 -8.03 -12.70
N TRP A 108 11.55 -7.42 -11.50
CA TRP A 108 12.77 -6.77 -11.00
C TRP A 108 13.07 -7.03 -9.52
N VAL A 109 12.11 -7.57 -8.75
CA VAL A 109 12.28 -7.87 -7.32
C VAL A 109 12.73 -9.31 -7.11
N LYS A 110 13.60 -9.52 -6.11
CA LYS A 110 13.97 -10.80 -5.55
C LYS A 110 13.82 -10.81 -4.04
N GLY A 111 13.15 -11.83 -3.51
CA GLY A 111 12.87 -11.94 -2.08
C GLY A 111 11.71 -11.08 -1.60
N THR A 112 11.38 -11.21 -0.34
CA THR A 112 10.23 -10.58 0.31
C THR A 112 10.64 -9.83 1.58
N GLY A 113 9.70 -9.09 2.19
CA GLY A 113 9.97 -8.26 3.37
C GLY A 113 10.66 -6.93 3.04
N PRO A 114 11.02 -6.13 4.05
CA PRO A 114 11.49 -4.75 3.85
C PRO A 114 12.88 -4.65 3.21
N THR A 115 13.62 -5.75 3.15
CA THR A 115 14.98 -5.80 2.60
C THR A 115 15.04 -6.59 1.27
N PHE A 116 13.90 -6.72 0.56
CA PHE A 116 13.89 -7.38 -0.75
C PHE A 116 14.96 -6.82 -1.69
N GLY A 117 15.50 -7.65 -2.57
CA GLY A 117 16.52 -7.26 -3.56
C GLY A 117 15.91 -6.64 -4.82
N GLY A 118 16.75 -6.00 -5.63
CA GLY A 118 16.39 -5.32 -6.87
C GLY A 118 16.57 -3.81 -6.77
N GLU A 119 16.90 -3.19 -7.90
CA GLU A 119 17.00 -1.74 -8.02
C GLU A 119 15.60 -1.13 -8.16
N LEU A 120 15.32 -0.05 -7.43
CA LEU A 120 14.02 0.62 -7.46
C LEU A 120 13.84 1.38 -8.78
N PRO A 121 12.94 0.95 -9.67
CA PRO A 121 12.72 1.68 -10.91
C PRO A 121 11.97 2.99 -10.66
N LEU A 122 12.31 4.02 -11.44
CA LEU A 122 11.68 5.34 -11.42
C LEU A 122 11.30 5.79 -12.83
N HIS A 123 10.33 6.69 -12.89
CA HIS A 123 9.89 7.39 -14.10
C HIS A 123 9.86 8.90 -13.83
N ASP A 124 10.14 9.70 -14.84
CA ASP A 124 10.11 11.17 -14.74
C ASP A 124 8.71 11.74 -14.45
N GLY A 125 7.67 10.96 -14.69
CA GLY A 125 6.29 11.23 -14.26
C GLY A 125 5.93 10.43 -13.02
N VAL A 126 4.73 9.84 -13.00
CA VAL A 126 4.26 8.98 -11.92
C VAL A 126 4.84 7.58 -12.07
N THR A 127 5.53 7.12 -11.03
CA THR A 127 5.94 5.73 -10.91
C THR A 127 4.84 4.92 -10.22
N ILE A 128 4.43 3.77 -10.78
CA ILE A 128 3.49 2.85 -10.14
C ILE A 128 4.18 1.50 -9.88
N VAL A 129 4.02 1.00 -8.65
CA VAL A 129 4.37 -0.35 -8.23
C VAL A 129 3.26 -0.93 -7.37
N TYR A 130 3.26 -2.24 -7.11
CA TYR A 130 2.17 -2.88 -6.37
C TYR A 130 2.61 -4.14 -5.64
N GLY A 131 1.83 -4.59 -4.65
CA GLY A 131 2.05 -5.88 -3.99
C GLY A 131 1.90 -7.02 -5.00
N ASP A 132 2.82 -7.99 -5.00
CA ASP A 132 2.88 -9.02 -6.03
C ASP A 132 3.44 -10.35 -5.52
N VAL A 133 3.33 -11.41 -6.31
CA VAL A 133 4.07 -12.66 -6.13
C VAL A 133 5.41 -12.53 -6.85
N VAL A 134 6.49 -12.53 -6.10
CA VAL A 134 7.86 -12.36 -6.60
C VAL A 134 8.71 -13.61 -6.40
N ASP A 135 9.80 -13.73 -7.14
CA ASP A 135 10.74 -14.81 -6.95
C ASP A 135 11.49 -14.65 -5.62
N ASP A 136 11.77 -15.77 -4.94
CA ASP A 136 12.43 -15.81 -3.65
C ASP A 136 13.40 -17.00 -3.59
N ASP A 137 14.70 -16.74 -3.35
CA ASP A 137 15.74 -17.77 -3.39
C ASP A 137 15.59 -18.81 -2.26
N SER A 138 14.90 -18.47 -1.17
CA SER A 138 14.71 -19.38 -0.03
C SER A 138 13.52 -20.30 -0.16
N LYS A 139 12.50 -19.91 -0.94
CA LYS A 139 11.22 -20.62 -1.04
C LYS A 139 10.59 -20.61 -2.45
N GLU A 140 11.40 -20.33 -3.46
CA GLU A 140 11.09 -20.20 -4.90
C GLU A 140 10.28 -18.97 -5.23
N PHE A 141 9.22 -18.64 -4.49
CA PHE A 141 8.42 -17.44 -4.62
C PHE A 141 7.82 -17.04 -3.26
N GLY A 142 7.40 -15.79 -3.17
CA GLY A 142 6.72 -15.28 -1.99
C GLY A 142 5.87 -14.05 -2.30
N ILE A 143 5.12 -13.58 -1.30
CA ILE A 143 4.30 -12.37 -1.42
C ILE A 143 5.13 -11.15 -1.01
N LEU A 144 5.35 -10.24 -1.94
CA LEU A 144 5.87 -8.92 -1.65
C LEU A 144 4.71 -7.99 -1.26
N SER A 145 4.76 -7.47 -0.05
CA SER A 145 3.75 -6.51 0.41
C SER A 145 3.97 -5.12 -0.20
N GLY A 146 2.89 -4.43 -0.55
CA GLY A 146 2.97 -3.00 -0.86
C GLY A 146 3.49 -2.15 0.30
N ASP A 147 3.39 -2.62 1.54
CA ASP A 147 3.96 -1.93 2.70
C ASP A 147 5.51 -2.02 2.73
N ASP A 148 6.08 -3.12 2.24
CA ASP A 148 7.53 -3.26 2.06
C ASP A 148 8.05 -2.36 0.91
N LEU A 149 7.28 -2.25 -0.18
CA LEU A 149 7.57 -1.30 -1.26
C LEU A 149 7.53 0.15 -0.74
N MET A 150 6.51 0.51 0.05
CA MET A 150 6.42 1.83 0.69
C MET A 150 7.69 2.15 1.49
N TYR A 151 8.17 1.20 2.29
CA TYR A 151 9.37 1.40 3.09
C TYR A 151 10.59 1.71 2.23
N ARG A 152 10.90 0.89 1.23
CA ARG A 152 12.08 1.12 0.38
C ARG A 152 11.97 2.39 -0.44
N TYR A 153 10.83 2.63 -1.11
CA TYR A 153 10.63 3.85 -1.89
C TYR A 153 10.70 5.12 -1.02
N ALA A 154 10.14 5.09 0.18
CA ALA A 154 10.17 6.25 1.07
C ALA A 154 11.54 6.52 1.69
N THR A 155 12.41 5.51 1.81
CA THR A 155 13.69 5.66 2.53
C THR A 155 14.94 5.63 1.64
N GLU A 156 14.83 5.12 0.42
CA GLU A 156 15.96 4.98 -0.50
C GLU A 156 15.90 6.00 -1.66
N ILE A 157 14.70 6.49 -2.01
CA ILE A 157 14.59 7.54 -3.03
C ILE A 157 14.89 8.91 -2.40
N PRO A 158 15.78 9.72 -3.02
CA PRO A 158 16.09 11.05 -2.53
C PRO A 158 14.87 11.99 -2.51
N ASP A 159 14.88 12.96 -1.60
CA ASP A 159 13.91 14.05 -1.51
C ASP A 159 12.45 13.61 -1.30
N VAL A 160 12.23 12.41 -0.74
CA VAL A 160 10.91 12.00 -0.29
C VAL A 160 10.54 12.75 0.99
N GLU A 161 9.52 13.59 0.90
CA GLU A 161 9.04 14.39 2.03
C GLU A 161 8.03 13.62 2.88
N ARG A 162 7.18 12.81 2.24
CA ARG A 162 6.03 12.14 2.91
C ARG A 162 5.77 10.74 2.37
N ALA A 163 5.31 9.89 3.28
CA ALA A 163 4.77 8.57 3.00
C ALA A 163 3.32 8.51 3.51
N ILE A 164 2.38 8.33 2.59
CA ILE A 164 0.95 8.35 2.90
C ILE A 164 0.36 6.96 2.69
N PHE A 165 -0.32 6.44 3.70
CA PHE A 165 -1.11 5.21 3.59
C PHE A 165 -2.59 5.58 3.51
N ALA A 166 -3.17 5.59 2.32
CA ALA A 166 -4.60 5.75 2.12
C ALA A 166 -5.29 4.40 2.36
N ILE A 167 -6.13 4.35 3.40
CA ILE A 167 -6.86 3.15 3.82
C ILE A 167 -8.35 3.34 3.62
N GLY A 168 -9.13 2.27 3.60
CA GLY A 168 -10.59 2.32 3.52
C GLY A 168 -11.25 2.11 4.88
N GLU A 169 -12.52 2.46 4.96
CA GLU A 169 -13.45 2.16 6.06
C GLU A 169 -13.20 2.92 7.36
N VAL A 170 -11.98 3.36 7.66
CA VAL A 170 -11.63 4.02 8.91
C VAL A 170 -10.75 5.25 8.68
N ASP A 171 -10.75 6.18 9.63
CA ASP A 171 -10.04 7.45 9.54
C ASP A 171 -8.54 7.34 9.84
N GLY A 172 -8.12 6.25 10.45
CA GLY A 172 -6.74 5.97 10.86
C GLY A 172 -6.70 4.75 11.78
N LEU A 173 -5.74 4.72 12.70
CA LEU A 173 -5.69 3.69 13.74
C LEU A 173 -6.75 3.95 14.80
N LEU A 174 -7.42 2.91 15.22
CA LEU A 174 -8.47 2.96 16.25
C LEU A 174 -8.03 2.24 17.51
N ARG A 175 -8.53 2.69 18.67
CA ARG A 175 -8.29 2.06 19.98
C ARG A 175 -9.11 0.78 20.18
N VAL A 176 -10.19 0.65 19.43
CA VAL A 176 -11.15 -0.44 19.49
C VAL A 176 -11.47 -0.94 18.07
N PRO A 177 -12.08 -2.11 17.91
CA PRO A 177 -12.51 -2.60 16.60
C PRO A 177 -13.41 -1.59 15.87
N PRO A 178 -13.33 -1.46 14.53
CA PRO A 178 -14.12 -0.49 13.76
C PRO A 178 -15.63 -0.54 14.00
N SER A 179 -16.17 -1.72 14.29
CA SER A 179 -17.60 -1.93 14.60
C SER A 179 -18.04 -1.31 15.93
N GLU A 180 -17.10 -0.99 16.82
CA GLU A 180 -17.33 -0.45 18.16
C GLU A 180 -16.84 0.99 18.30
N ALA A 181 -16.10 1.49 17.29
CA ALA A 181 -15.40 2.76 17.36
C ALA A 181 -16.34 3.96 17.27
N GLY A 182 -16.11 4.93 18.15
CA GLY A 182 -16.65 6.29 18.09
C GLY A 182 -15.60 7.33 17.65
N PRO A 183 -15.99 8.62 17.59
CA PRO A 183 -15.08 9.68 17.16
C PRO A 183 -13.82 9.84 18.02
N ASP A 184 -13.90 9.50 19.30
CA ASP A 184 -12.80 9.65 20.27
C ASP A 184 -11.81 8.45 20.25
N ASP A 185 -12.12 7.42 19.49
CA ASP A 185 -11.28 6.22 19.40
C ASP A 185 -10.15 6.33 18.35
N LEU A 186 -10.11 7.40 17.57
CA LEU A 186 -9.02 7.65 16.65
C LEU A 186 -7.71 7.94 17.39
N ILE A 187 -6.66 7.20 17.05
CA ILE A 187 -5.30 7.46 17.52
C ILE A 187 -4.68 8.48 16.57
N GLU A 188 -4.67 9.76 16.94
CA GLU A 188 -4.13 10.83 16.08
C GLU A 188 -2.61 10.75 15.90
N ILE A 189 -1.88 10.34 16.95
CA ILE A 189 -0.42 10.14 16.93
C ILE A 189 -0.11 8.75 17.48
N TRP A 190 0.64 7.98 16.72
CA TRP A 190 1.08 6.66 17.12
C TRP A 190 2.60 6.51 17.00
N HIS A 191 3.20 5.78 17.96
CA HIS A 191 4.62 5.39 17.95
C HIS A 191 4.81 3.95 18.44
N PRO A 192 5.95 3.27 18.10
CA PRO A 192 6.15 1.85 18.37
C PRO A 192 6.07 1.42 19.85
N ASN A 193 6.20 2.37 20.78
CA ASN A 193 6.12 2.08 22.23
C ASN A 193 4.68 2.17 22.76
N MET A 194 3.68 2.50 21.93
CA MET A 194 2.28 2.48 22.31
C MET A 194 1.73 1.07 22.11
N GLU A 195 1.09 0.54 23.16
CA GLU A 195 0.29 -0.67 23.01
C GLU A 195 -0.90 -0.36 22.11
N PHE A 196 -1.17 -1.27 21.20
CA PHE A 196 -2.26 -1.19 20.25
C PHE A 196 -3.16 -2.41 20.47
N GLU A 197 -4.29 -2.22 21.12
CA GLU A 197 -5.26 -3.31 21.38
C GLU A 197 -6.17 -3.61 20.17
N GLY A 198 -6.05 -2.88 19.09
CA GLY A 198 -6.83 -3.11 17.88
C GLY A 198 -6.28 -4.25 17.04
N GLU A 199 -6.62 -5.49 17.34
CA GLU A 199 -6.55 -6.55 16.35
C GLU A 199 -7.54 -6.25 15.21
N HIS A 200 -7.12 -5.42 14.26
CA HIS A 200 -7.76 -5.35 12.95
C HIS A 200 -7.36 -6.60 12.15
N ALA A 201 -7.41 -7.75 12.79
CA ALA A 201 -7.23 -9.04 12.16
C ALA A 201 -8.46 -9.34 11.32
N SER A 202 -8.54 -8.79 10.11
CA SER A 202 -9.34 -9.47 9.12
C SER A 202 -8.66 -10.79 8.83
N GLU A 203 -9.32 -11.91 9.08
CA GLU A 203 -8.86 -13.27 8.78
C GLU A 203 -8.43 -13.49 7.32
N ILE A 204 -8.61 -12.48 6.48
CA ILE A 204 -8.36 -12.49 5.03
C ILE A 204 -7.02 -11.86 4.66
N ASP A 205 -6.34 -11.12 5.57
CA ASP A 205 -5.13 -10.39 5.20
C ASP A 205 -3.87 -11.26 5.29
N VAL A 206 -3.49 -11.85 4.17
CA VAL A 206 -2.24 -12.63 4.01
C VAL A 206 -0.97 -11.75 4.01
N THR A 207 -1.13 -10.43 4.07
CA THR A 207 -0.02 -9.45 3.97
C THR A 207 0.25 -8.69 5.27
N GLY A 208 -0.37 -9.09 6.39
CA GLY A 208 -0.11 -8.52 7.71
C GLY A 208 -0.96 -7.31 8.12
N GLY A 209 -1.97 -6.94 7.34
CA GLY A 209 -3.01 -5.97 7.71
C GLY A 209 -2.51 -4.61 8.18
N ILE A 210 -3.22 -4.04 9.15
CA ILE A 210 -2.89 -2.73 9.72
C ILE A 210 -1.57 -2.76 10.50
N GLY A 211 -1.26 -3.89 11.15
CA GLY A 211 -0.03 -4.07 11.93
C GLY A 211 1.23 -3.93 11.06
N LEU A 212 1.24 -4.51 9.85
CA LEU A 212 2.38 -4.35 8.94
C LEU A 212 2.53 -2.90 8.46
N LYS A 213 1.43 -2.21 8.13
CA LYS A 213 1.45 -0.79 7.74
C LYS A 213 2.08 0.08 8.82
N VAL A 214 1.64 -0.11 10.05
CA VAL A 214 2.13 0.65 11.20
C VAL A 214 3.61 0.36 11.45
N SER A 215 4.01 -0.91 11.40
CA SER A 215 5.41 -1.32 11.52
C SER A 215 6.30 -0.69 10.43
N ARG A 216 5.88 -0.74 9.17
CA ARG A 216 6.64 -0.11 8.07
C ARG A 216 6.60 1.41 8.15
N GLY A 217 5.46 1.98 8.53
CA GLY A 217 5.32 3.42 8.80
C GLY A 217 6.32 3.90 9.86
N ALA A 218 6.47 3.17 10.96
CA ALA A 218 7.45 3.48 11.99
C ALA A 218 8.91 3.41 11.49
N MET A 219 9.22 2.39 10.69
CA MET A 219 10.55 2.27 10.06
C MET A 219 10.84 3.46 9.12
N ILE A 220 9.83 3.94 8.40
CA ILE A 220 9.92 5.13 7.52
C ILE A 220 10.10 6.39 8.38
N ALA A 221 9.28 6.58 9.41
CA ALA A 221 9.37 7.72 10.32
C ALA A 221 10.73 7.80 11.04
N ASN A 222 11.34 6.66 11.39
CA ASN A 222 12.68 6.58 11.95
C ASN A 222 13.78 7.07 10.99
N LYS A 223 13.48 7.21 9.69
CA LYS A 223 14.38 7.81 8.68
C LYS A 223 14.11 9.30 8.46
N GLY A 224 13.20 9.90 9.22
CA GLY A 224 12.87 11.33 9.15
C GLY A 224 11.83 11.71 8.11
N VAL A 225 11.17 10.75 7.47
CA VAL A 225 10.07 11.00 6.52
C VAL A 225 8.76 11.16 7.30
N ASP A 226 7.94 12.15 6.94
CA ASP A 226 6.60 12.36 7.54
C ASP A 226 5.63 11.24 7.09
N VAL A 227 5.01 10.56 8.05
CA VAL A 227 4.16 9.40 7.77
C VAL A 227 2.74 9.61 8.26
N MET A 228 1.76 9.44 7.36
CA MET A 228 0.34 9.59 7.66
C MET A 228 -0.47 8.37 7.20
N LEU A 229 -1.40 7.92 8.04
CA LEU A 229 -2.53 7.08 7.64
C LEU A 229 -3.77 7.97 7.54
N VAL A 230 -4.48 7.90 6.43
CA VAL A 230 -5.69 8.69 6.18
C VAL A 230 -6.77 7.85 5.52
N ASN A 231 -8.02 8.23 5.72
CA ASN A 231 -9.15 7.65 5.00
C ASN A 231 -9.10 8.07 3.52
N GLY A 232 -8.80 7.11 2.66
CA GLY A 232 -8.69 7.33 1.21
C GLY A 232 -10.05 7.48 0.49
N GLU A 233 -11.16 7.17 1.16
CA GLU A 233 -12.51 7.41 0.63
C GLU A 233 -12.91 8.88 0.70
N ILE A 234 -12.12 9.72 1.40
CA ILE A 234 -12.34 11.15 1.56
C ILE A 234 -11.23 11.91 0.83
N PRO A 235 -11.44 12.33 -0.45
CA PRO A 235 -10.42 12.92 -1.31
C PRO A 235 -9.72 14.14 -0.69
N ASP A 236 -10.45 15.01 0.02
CA ASP A 236 -9.89 16.19 0.66
C ASP A 236 -8.84 15.84 1.73
N ARG A 237 -9.00 14.71 2.43
CA ARG A 237 -8.01 14.25 3.41
C ARG A 237 -6.73 13.79 2.73
N VAL A 238 -6.86 13.09 1.61
CA VAL A 238 -5.69 12.63 0.83
C VAL A 238 -4.96 13.85 0.25
N SER A 239 -5.68 14.82 -0.29
CA SER A 239 -5.10 16.08 -0.77
C SER A 239 -4.36 16.83 0.33
N ALA A 240 -4.99 17.03 1.49
CA ALA A 240 -4.36 17.69 2.63
C ALA A 240 -3.09 16.95 3.12
N ALA A 241 -3.12 15.61 3.16
CA ALA A 241 -1.96 14.80 3.51
C ALA A 241 -0.82 14.95 2.50
N ILE A 242 -1.10 14.94 1.19
CA ILE A 242 -0.09 15.16 0.14
C ILE A 242 0.55 16.54 0.29
N GLU A 243 -0.23 17.56 0.62
CA GLU A 243 0.26 18.93 0.82
C GLU A 243 0.97 19.13 2.18
N GLY A 244 0.88 18.17 3.11
CA GLY A 244 1.44 18.27 4.47
C GLY A 244 0.64 19.18 5.39
N LYS A 245 -0.62 19.37 5.09
CA LYS A 245 -1.56 20.11 5.95
C LYS A 245 -2.08 19.24 7.12
N SER A 246 -2.62 19.86 8.12
CA SER A 246 -3.35 19.14 9.18
C SER A 246 -4.54 18.41 8.59
N VAL A 247 -4.73 17.15 8.97
CA VAL A 247 -5.78 16.29 8.46
C VAL A 247 -6.21 15.28 9.53
N ILE A 248 -7.47 14.87 9.50
CA ILE A 248 -7.97 13.77 10.33
C ILE A 248 -7.33 12.47 9.83
N GLY A 249 -6.61 11.80 10.72
CA GLY A 249 -5.87 10.58 10.43
C GLY A 249 -4.92 10.23 11.56
N THR A 250 -4.05 9.27 11.32
CA THR A 250 -2.99 8.90 12.28
C THR A 250 -1.63 9.30 11.73
N ARG A 251 -0.92 10.16 12.44
CA ARG A 251 0.50 10.41 12.19
C ARG A 251 1.32 9.33 12.89
N ILE A 252 2.17 8.66 12.14
CA ILE A 252 3.13 7.69 12.70
C ILE A 252 4.45 8.42 12.93
N VAL A 253 4.93 8.41 14.18
CA VAL A 253 6.19 9.04 14.57
C VAL A 253 7.23 8.01 14.98
N SER A 254 8.50 8.42 15.03
CA SER A 254 9.59 7.57 15.50
C SER A 254 9.43 7.20 16.96
N GLY A 255 9.87 6.00 17.36
CA GLY A 255 9.87 5.58 18.77
C GLY A 255 10.95 6.27 19.64
N ASN A 256 11.73 7.17 19.09
CA ASN A 256 12.82 7.88 19.73
C ASN A 256 12.41 9.31 20.17
N CYS A 257 11.27 9.43 20.86
CA CYS A 257 10.90 10.68 21.53
C CYS A 257 11.26 10.61 23.01
#